data_78313fb853a8f7c18898b318319fd9ff
#
_entry.id   78313fb853a8f7c18898b318319fd9ff
#
_cell.length_a   1.000
_cell.length_b   1.000
_cell.length_c   1.000
_cell.angle_alpha   90.00
_cell.angle_beta   90.00
_cell.angle_gamma   90.00
#
_symmetry.space_group_name_H-M   'P 1'
#
loop_
_entity.id
_entity.type
_entity.pdbx_description
1 polymer ?
#
loop_
_entity_poly.entity_id
_entity_poly.type
_entity_poly.pdbx_seq_one_letter_code
_entity_poly.pdbx_strand_id
1 'polypeptide(L)'
;MIAVLWTVWWLLAAGALETGLNKWLDDRRAAGWQADVDAPNVSGFPGKFDLGLGTLALQDPETGLTVTTDGLRVTAPSYWPGQVTVHLPQSPINISTPDIALALTATQAQATMRLRPTPDLQLDHLTATGGPWQIDLPQGKLLGAKDFRAEMAQGDSADTYRIQMEASQPVPSELIRTALALPLDWPRAFDVLVADITVTLDAPLDRFTLENRRPHPRAIQLDRVTLVWGPLTLDIQGRVSIDSTGLPDGQFDLLFENWREGFELAKNTGALPAKLHTQAEIMLNALANLGDDPERLELKLRFAQGQAFLGSIPLGPAPRLVLP
;
A
#
# COMPACT_ATOMS: atom_id res chain seq x y z
N MET A 1 -30.44 35.23 -11.74
CA MET A 1 -30.83 33.97 -12.41
C MET A 1 -29.77 32.90 -12.33
N ILE A 2 -28.49 33.14 -12.71
CA ILE A 2 -27.37 32.14 -12.60
C ILE A 2 -27.17 31.63 -11.18
N ALA A 3 -27.16 32.51 -10.17
CA ALA A 3 -26.95 32.10 -8.77
C ALA A 3 -28.09 31.18 -8.26
N VAL A 4 -29.33 31.43 -8.69
CA VAL A 4 -30.48 30.58 -8.32
C VAL A 4 -30.36 29.18 -8.96
N LEU A 5 -30.01 29.13 -10.24
CA LEU A 5 -29.79 27.87 -10.96
C LEU A 5 -28.63 27.07 -10.32
N TRP A 6 -27.55 27.77 -9.95
CA TRP A 6 -26.42 27.16 -9.26
C TRP A 6 -26.82 26.60 -7.90
N THR A 7 -27.59 27.35 -7.11
CA THR A 7 -28.08 26.88 -5.81
C THR A 7 -28.97 25.64 -5.94
N VAL A 8 -29.91 25.65 -6.89
CA VAL A 8 -30.79 24.49 -7.14
C VAL A 8 -29.94 23.27 -7.56
N TRP A 9 -29.04 23.47 -8.51
CA TRP A 9 -28.16 22.40 -8.96
C TRP A 9 -27.33 21.82 -7.79
N TRP A 10 -26.70 22.68 -6.95
CA TRP A 10 -25.92 22.25 -5.83
C TRP A 10 -26.73 21.44 -4.80
N LEU A 11 -27.93 21.91 -4.47
CA LEU A 11 -28.82 21.19 -3.54
C LEU A 11 -29.25 19.82 -4.09
N LEU A 12 -29.55 19.73 -5.38
CA LEU A 12 -29.89 18.46 -6.02
C LEU A 12 -28.68 17.50 -6.03
N ALA A 13 -27.49 18.01 -6.35
CA ALA A 13 -26.28 17.21 -6.37
C ALA A 13 -25.89 16.75 -4.96
N ALA A 14 -26.02 17.60 -3.93
CA ALA A 14 -25.76 17.22 -2.54
C ALA A 14 -26.72 16.11 -2.07
N GLY A 15 -28.02 16.24 -2.36
CA GLY A 15 -28.98 15.20 -2.04
C GLY A 15 -28.75 13.90 -2.81
N ALA A 16 -28.28 13.98 -4.06
CA ALA A 16 -27.90 12.81 -4.84
C ALA A 16 -26.68 12.08 -4.27
N LEU A 17 -25.69 12.82 -3.75
CA LEU A 17 -24.52 12.25 -3.07
C LEU A 17 -24.93 11.51 -1.78
N GLU A 18 -25.76 12.13 -0.93
CA GLU A 18 -26.27 11.48 0.28
C GLU A 18 -27.06 10.21 -0.04
N THR A 19 -27.97 10.30 -1.02
CA THR A 19 -28.77 9.15 -1.46
C THR A 19 -27.91 8.05 -2.05
N GLY A 20 -26.93 8.40 -2.86
CA GLY A 20 -25.99 7.45 -3.47
C GLY A 20 -25.15 6.71 -2.43
N LEU A 21 -24.64 7.43 -1.42
CA LEU A 21 -23.88 6.81 -0.33
C LEU A 21 -24.76 5.88 0.51
N ASN A 22 -25.95 6.33 0.90
CA ASN A 22 -26.87 5.48 1.67
C ASN A 22 -27.24 4.22 0.89
N LYS A 23 -27.52 4.34 -0.39
CA LYS A 23 -27.81 3.19 -1.25
C LYS A 23 -26.60 2.24 -1.31
N TRP A 24 -25.38 2.76 -1.48
CA TRP A 24 -24.17 1.92 -1.49
C TRP A 24 -24.01 1.17 -0.17
N LEU A 25 -24.23 1.83 0.97
CA LEU A 25 -24.20 1.19 2.29
C LEU A 25 -25.26 0.07 2.41
N ASP A 26 -26.47 0.32 1.92
CA ASP A 26 -27.55 -0.66 1.95
C ASP A 26 -27.24 -1.87 1.04
N ASP A 27 -26.67 -1.62 -0.14
CA ASP A 27 -26.20 -2.68 -1.04
C ASP A 27 -25.07 -3.53 -0.39
N ARG A 28 -24.15 -2.90 0.35
CA ARG A 28 -23.12 -3.64 1.12
C ARG A 28 -23.74 -4.44 2.26
N ARG A 29 -24.67 -3.87 3.02
CA ARG A 29 -25.40 -4.60 4.06
C ARG A 29 -26.17 -5.79 3.50
N ALA A 30 -26.81 -5.62 2.34
CA ALA A 30 -27.50 -6.69 1.64
C ALA A 30 -26.54 -7.81 1.16
N ALA A 31 -25.29 -7.46 0.85
CA ALA A 31 -24.21 -8.41 0.54
C ALA A 31 -23.58 -9.05 1.80
N GLY A 32 -24.11 -8.80 2.99
CA GLY A 32 -23.67 -9.39 4.25
C GLY A 32 -22.59 -8.59 4.99
N TRP A 33 -22.19 -7.44 4.50
CA TRP A 33 -21.25 -6.57 5.22
C TRP A 33 -21.89 -5.97 6.48
N GLN A 34 -21.12 -5.86 7.54
CA GLN A 34 -21.49 -4.98 8.64
C GLN A 34 -20.96 -3.58 8.29
N ALA A 35 -21.87 -2.63 8.10
CA ALA A 35 -21.54 -1.27 7.69
C ALA A 35 -22.30 -0.28 8.60
N ASP A 36 -21.63 0.14 9.67
CA ASP A 36 -22.12 1.16 10.58
C ASP A 36 -21.42 2.49 10.26
N VAL A 37 -22.22 3.46 9.84
CA VAL A 37 -21.76 4.80 9.47
C VAL A 37 -22.74 5.81 10.05
N ASP A 38 -22.22 6.81 10.75
CA ASP A 38 -23.05 7.95 11.17
C ASP A 38 -23.65 8.64 9.98
N ALA A 39 -24.84 9.22 10.15
CA ALA A 39 -25.57 9.87 9.07
C ALA A 39 -24.66 10.87 8.32
N PRO A 40 -24.50 10.70 7.00
CA PRO A 40 -23.65 11.59 6.21
C PRO A 40 -24.24 13.01 6.20
N ASN A 41 -23.37 14.00 6.29
CA ASN A 41 -23.75 15.41 6.21
C ASN A 41 -22.95 16.08 5.10
N VAL A 42 -23.67 16.57 4.08
CA VAL A 42 -23.07 17.31 2.96
C VAL A 42 -23.18 18.81 3.18
N SER A 43 -22.06 19.49 3.19
CA SER A 43 -21.93 20.95 3.35
C SER A 43 -21.01 21.55 2.28
N GLY A 44 -20.68 22.85 2.40
CA GLY A 44 -19.65 23.48 1.54
C GLY A 44 -20.18 24.30 0.37
N PHE A 45 -21.51 24.60 0.33
CA PHE A 45 -22.08 25.52 -0.65
C PHE A 45 -21.32 26.86 -0.67
N PRO A 46 -21.12 27.47 -1.84
CA PRO A 46 -21.46 26.99 -3.18
C PRO A 46 -20.29 26.31 -3.92
N GLY A 47 -19.08 26.30 -3.36
CA GLY A 47 -17.85 26.00 -4.11
C GLY A 47 -17.40 24.55 -4.05
N LYS A 48 -17.88 23.78 -3.08
CA LYS A 48 -17.48 22.38 -2.89
C LYS A 48 -18.61 21.54 -2.30
N PHE A 49 -18.49 20.25 -2.46
CA PHE A 49 -19.15 19.26 -1.61
C PHE A 49 -18.19 18.86 -0.52
N ASP A 50 -18.65 18.83 0.71
CA ASP A 50 -17.89 18.54 1.92
C ASP A 50 -18.72 17.56 2.73
N LEU A 51 -18.41 16.27 2.53
CA LEU A 51 -19.08 15.15 3.17
C LEU A 51 -18.30 14.75 4.42
N GLY A 52 -18.89 14.97 5.59
CA GLY A 52 -18.40 14.45 6.86
C GLY A 52 -19.03 13.09 7.14
N LEU A 53 -18.18 12.10 7.41
CA LEU A 53 -18.55 10.82 7.98
C LEU A 53 -18.04 10.79 9.41
N GLY A 54 -18.92 10.64 10.38
CA GLY A 54 -18.54 10.50 11.78
C GLY A 54 -17.81 9.19 12.03
N THR A 55 -18.37 8.32 12.82
CA THR A 55 -17.86 6.96 13.01
C THR A 55 -18.12 6.14 11.75
N LEU A 56 -17.10 5.44 11.28
CA LEU A 56 -17.16 4.48 10.19
C LEU A 56 -16.66 3.13 10.69
N ALA A 57 -17.50 2.10 10.64
CA ALA A 57 -17.11 0.73 10.91
C ALA A 57 -17.59 -0.16 9.75
N LEU A 58 -16.64 -0.77 9.06
CA LEU A 58 -16.90 -1.66 7.94
C LEU A 58 -16.26 -3.02 8.24
N GLN A 59 -17.02 -4.10 8.04
CA GLN A 59 -16.52 -5.46 8.13
C GLN A 59 -16.94 -6.26 6.90
N ASP A 60 -15.97 -6.83 6.21
CA ASP A 60 -16.17 -7.75 5.10
C ASP A 60 -16.35 -9.18 5.64
N PRO A 61 -17.48 -9.85 5.39
CA PRO A 61 -17.73 -11.21 5.87
C PRO A 61 -16.87 -12.27 5.17
N GLU A 62 -16.38 -12.02 3.96
CA GLU A 62 -15.59 -12.99 3.20
C GLU A 62 -14.15 -13.09 3.70
N THR A 63 -13.53 -11.94 3.98
CA THR A 63 -12.13 -11.86 4.40
C THR A 63 -11.96 -11.70 5.91
N GLY A 64 -13.02 -11.30 6.62
CA GLY A 64 -12.97 -10.91 8.03
C GLY A 64 -12.26 -9.57 8.26
N LEU A 65 -11.94 -8.84 7.17
CA LEU A 65 -11.34 -7.51 7.26
C LEU A 65 -12.31 -6.55 7.93
N THR A 66 -11.87 -5.94 9.02
CA THR A 66 -12.61 -4.89 9.72
C THR A 66 -11.81 -3.61 9.68
N VAL A 67 -12.46 -2.51 9.31
CA VAL A 67 -11.88 -1.16 9.34
C VAL A 67 -12.77 -0.26 10.18
N THR A 68 -12.19 0.36 11.21
CA THR A 68 -12.91 1.34 12.03
C THR A 68 -12.13 2.64 12.12
N THR A 69 -12.83 3.75 12.01
CA THR A 69 -12.24 5.09 12.10
C THR A 69 -13.30 6.12 12.49
N ASP A 70 -12.88 7.26 13.03
CA ASP A 70 -13.74 8.37 13.39
C ASP A 70 -13.33 9.62 12.61
N GLY A 71 -14.31 10.33 12.06
CA GLY A 71 -14.07 11.65 11.48
C GLY A 71 -13.50 11.65 10.06
N LEU A 72 -13.80 10.65 9.24
CA LEU A 72 -13.44 10.66 7.83
C LEU A 72 -14.18 11.79 7.11
N ARG A 73 -13.45 12.54 6.26
CA ARG A 73 -14.01 13.66 5.51
C ARG A 73 -13.66 13.54 4.04
N VAL A 74 -14.66 13.67 3.18
CA VAL A 74 -14.51 13.62 1.72
C VAL A 74 -14.90 14.95 1.13
N THR A 75 -14.03 15.53 0.30
CA THR A 75 -14.31 16.81 -0.36
C THR A 75 -14.15 16.70 -1.87
N ALA A 76 -15.01 17.41 -2.61
CA ALA A 76 -14.90 17.55 -4.05
C ALA A 76 -15.31 18.97 -4.48
N PRO A 77 -14.65 19.60 -5.45
CA PRO A 77 -15.11 20.86 -6.02
C PRO A 77 -16.48 20.68 -6.66
N SER A 78 -17.42 21.60 -6.40
CA SER A 78 -18.79 21.50 -6.96
C SER A 78 -18.84 21.70 -8.47
N TYR A 79 -17.83 22.38 -9.06
CA TYR A 79 -17.70 22.58 -10.50
C TYR A 79 -16.96 21.45 -11.22
N TRP A 80 -16.27 20.55 -10.47
CA TRP A 80 -15.55 19.41 -11.03
C TRP A 80 -15.55 18.22 -10.04
N PRO A 81 -16.66 17.47 -9.94
CA PRO A 81 -16.77 16.37 -8.98
C PRO A 81 -15.88 15.14 -9.31
N GLY A 82 -15.19 15.15 -10.45
CA GLY A 82 -14.20 14.12 -10.80
C GLY A 82 -12.87 14.21 -10.03
N GLN A 83 -12.68 15.24 -9.19
CA GLN A 83 -11.55 15.32 -8.25
C GLN A 83 -12.08 15.16 -6.84
N VAL A 84 -11.71 14.10 -6.17
CA VAL A 84 -12.15 13.76 -4.82
C VAL A 84 -10.95 13.74 -3.88
N THR A 85 -11.04 14.43 -2.76
CA THR A 85 -10.03 14.40 -1.70
C THR A 85 -10.62 13.77 -0.44
N VAL A 86 -9.99 12.73 0.04
CA VAL A 86 -10.29 12.07 1.31
C VAL A 86 -9.30 12.57 2.34
N HIS A 87 -9.80 13.16 3.43
CA HIS A 87 -9.00 13.59 4.56
C HIS A 87 -9.13 12.55 5.66
N LEU A 88 -8.01 11.97 6.07
CA LEU A 88 -7.97 11.01 7.16
C LEU A 88 -8.06 11.73 8.51
N PRO A 89 -8.71 11.13 9.51
CA PRO A 89 -8.77 11.69 10.85
C PRO A 89 -7.40 11.66 11.53
N GLN A 90 -7.27 12.40 12.61
CA GLN A 90 -6.11 12.32 13.50
C GLN A 90 -6.25 11.18 14.53
N SER A 91 -7.45 10.64 14.71
CA SER A 91 -7.72 9.43 15.49
C SER A 91 -7.17 8.20 14.75
N PRO A 92 -6.83 7.13 15.48
CA PRO A 92 -6.35 5.90 14.85
C PRO A 92 -7.38 5.30 13.89
N ILE A 93 -6.92 4.86 12.73
CA ILE A 93 -7.65 3.97 11.83
C ILE A 93 -7.27 2.55 12.22
N ASN A 94 -8.21 1.81 12.79
CA ASN A 94 -7.99 0.42 13.18
C ASN A 94 -8.34 -0.48 12.01
N ILE A 95 -7.41 -1.36 11.66
CA ILE A 95 -7.57 -2.36 10.60
C ILE A 95 -7.28 -3.71 11.24
N SER A 96 -8.21 -4.64 11.14
CA SER A 96 -8.02 -5.98 11.67
C SER A 96 -8.54 -7.04 10.72
N THR A 97 -7.84 -8.16 10.71
CA THR A 97 -8.25 -9.43 10.11
C THR A 97 -8.22 -10.49 11.21
N PRO A 98 -8.66 -11.75 10.97
CA PRO A 98 -8.53 -12.82 11.96
C PRO A 98 -7.11 -13.03 12.50
N ASP A 99 -6.09 -12.71 11.70
CA ASP A 99 -4.69 -12.99 12.03
C ASP A 99 -3.91 -11.76 12.50
N ILE A 100 -4.30 -10.56 12.08
CA ILE A 100 -3.53 -9.32 12.29
C ILE A 100 -4.47 -8.20 12.72
N ALA A 101 -4.05 -7.44 13.72
CA ALA A 101 -4.67 -6.17 14.09
C ALA A 101 -3.61 -5.07 14.08
N LEU A 102 -3.93 -3.94 13.46
CA LEU A 102 -3.05 -2.77 13.44
C LEU A 102 -3.85 -1.47 13.58
N ALA A 103 -3.21 -0.44 14.10
CA ALA A 103 -3.74 0.91 14.15
C ALA A 103 -2.80 1.84 13.39
N LEU A 104 -3.34 2.55 12.40
CA LEU A 104 -2.64 3.59 11.66
C LEU A 104 -3.05 4.96 12.20
N THR A 105 -2.09 5.74 12.66
CA THR A 105 -2.27 7.16 13.02
C THR A 105 -1.45 8.01 12.07
N ALA A 106 -2.03 9.05 11.50
CA ALA A 106 -1.33 9.97 10.62
C ALA A 106 -1.82 11.41 10.83
N THR A 107 -0.90 12.36 10.74
CA THR A 107 -1.23 13.79 10.90
C THR A 107 -1.39 14.42 9.53
N GLN A 108 -2.45 15.20 9.33
CA GLN A 108 -2.70 15.91 8.07
C GLN A 108 -2.66 15.00 6.82
N ALA A 109 -3.05 13.73 7.01
CA ALA A 109 -3.04 12.78 5.92
C ALA A 109 -4.26 12.96 5.02
N GLN A 110 -4.01 12.99 3.72
CA GLN A 110 -5.05 13.12 2.70
C GLN A 110 -4.69 12.34 1.44
N ALA A 111 -5.72 11.90 0.74
CA ALA A 111 -5.58 11.26 -0.57
C ALA A 111 -6.48 11.99 -1.57
N THR A 112 -5.92 12.46 -2.65
CA THR A 112 -6.66 13.12 -3.75
C THR A 112 -6.66 12.21 -4.96
N MET A 113 -7.85 11.86 -5.41
CA MET A 113 -8.09 11.09 -6.63
C MET A 113 -8.59 12.01 -7.73
N ARG A 114 -8.10 11.83 -8.93
CA ARG A 114 -8.62 12.43 -10.15
C ARG A 114 -9.15 11.32 -11.05
N LEU A 115 -10.43 11.45 -11.41
CA LEU A 115 -11.12 10.50 -12.26
C LEU A 115 -11.25 11.09 -13.67
N ARG A 116 -11.17 10.25 -14.69
CA ARG A 116 -11.43 10.68 -16.07
C ARG A 116 -12.92 11.00 -16.25
N PRO A 117 -13.26 12.02 -17.05
CA PRO A 117 -14.65 12.43 -17.32
C PRO A 117 -15.31 11.47 -18.32
N THR A 118 -15.29 10.19 -18.03
CA THR A 118 -15.93 9.11 -18.79
C THR A 118 -17.04 8.49 -17.96
N PRO A 119 -18.02 7.80 -18.55
CA PRO A 119 -19.10 7.16 -17.78
C PRO A 119 -18.61 6.16 -16.74
N ASP A 120 -17.45 5.56 -16.96
CA ASP A 120 -16.85 4.53 -16.10
C ASP A 120 -16.06 5.18 -14.95
N LEU A 121 -15.74 6.49 -14.99
CA LEU A 121 -14.98 7.22 -13.98
C LEU A 121 -13.64 6.53 -13.65
N GLN A 122 -12.85 6.23 -14.67
CA GLN A 122 -11.56 5.58 -14.48
C GLN A 122 -10.60 6.44 -13.65
N LEU A 123 -9.85 5.81 -12.77
CA LEU A 123 -8.80 6.48 -12.00
C LEU A 123 -7.68 6.93 -12.94
N ASP A 124 -7.50 8.25 -13.06
CA ASP A 124 -6.41 8.86 -13.83
C ASP A 124 -5.16 9.06 -12.97
N HIS A 125 -5.38 9.58 -11.75
CA HIS A 125 -4.28 9.90 -10.83
C HIS A 125 -4.76 9.85 -9.38
N LEU A 126 -3.89 9.37 -8.49
CA LEU A 126 -4.09 9.42 -7.05
C LEU A 126 -2.80 9.93 -6.40
N THR A 127 -2.93 10.91 -5.52
CA THR A 127 -1.83 11.39 -4.69
C THR A 127 -2.23 11.24 -3.24
N ALA A 128 -1.42 10.57 -2.45
CA ALA A 128 -1.58 10.49 -1.01
C ALA A 128 -0.37 11.14 -0.32
N THR A 129 -0.64 12.01 0.64
CA THR A 129 0.39 12.71 1.41
C THR A 129 -0.02 12.78 2.87
N GLY A 130 0.94 12.82 3.75
CA GLY A 130 0.70 13.03 5.19
C GLY A 130 1.95 13.49 5.90
N GLY A 131 1.76 14.12 7.06
CA GLY A 131 2.82 14.44 8.00
C GLY A 131 3.22 13.21 8.82
N PRO A 132 3.63 13.40 10.10
CA PRO A 132 4.02 12.27 10.94
C PRO A 132 2.95 11.18 11.03
N TRP A 133 3.39 9.95 10.84
CA TRP A 133 2.53 8.78 10.91
C TRP A 133 3.20 7.63 11.67
N GLN A 134 2.39 6.73 12.18
CA GLN A 134 2.84 5.49 12.80
C GLN A 134 1.84 4.35 12.59
N ILE A 135 2.37 3.15 12.60
CA ILE A 135 1.61 1.90 12.65
C ILE A 135 1.91 1.26 13.99
N ASP A 136 0.85 0.93 14.70
CA ASP A 136 0.91 0.23 15.98
C ASP A 136 0.29 -1.16 15.83
N LEU A 137 0.91 -2.14 16.44
CA LEU A 137 0.37 -3.48 16.69
C LEU A 137 -0.12 -3.55 18.14
N PRO A 138 -0.90 -4.57 18.54
CA PRO A 138 -1.30 -4.76 19.95
C PRO A 138 -0.11 -4.81 20.92
N GLN A 139 1.07 -5.26 20.43
CA GLN A 139 2.31 -5.36 21.22
C GLN A 139 3.08 -4.05 21.29
N GLY A 140 2.69 -3.02 20.57
CA GLY A 140 3.32 -1.72 20.52
C GLY A 140 3.64 -1.23 19.12
N LYS A 141 4.33 -0.09 19.04
CA LYS A 141 4.69 0.53 17.78
C LYS A 141 5.47 -0.42 16.87
N LEU A 142 5.09 -0.49 15.59
CA LEU A 142 5.79 -1.26 14.56
C LEU A 142 6.74 -0.36 13.77
N LEU A 143 6.22 0.70 13.18
CA LEU A 143 6.94 1.58 12.26
C LEU A 143 6.35 2.99 12.34
N GLY A 144 7.13 4.00 12.03
CA GLY A 144 6.63 5.36 11.84
C GLY A 144 7.61 6.17 11.03
N ALA A 145 7.16 7.27 10.45
CA ALA A 145 8.00 8.20 9.71
C ALA A 145 7.55 9.65 9.93
N LYS A 146 8.35 10.62 9.47
CA LYS A 146 8.02 12.05 9.58
C LYS A 146 6.95 12.47 8.59
N ASP A 147 6.95 11.88 7.42
CA ASP A 147 5.97 12.12 6.37
C ASP A 147 5.94 10.93 5.40
N PHE A 148 4.97 10.95 4.51
CA PHE A 148 4.92 10.07 3.36
C PHE A 148 4.33 10.77 2.15
N ARG A 149 4.75 10.33 0.98
CA ARG A 149 4.16 10.67 -0.31
C ARG A 149 4.00 9.41 -1.13
N ALA A 150 2.81 9.23 -1.68
CA ALA A 150 2.53 8.17 -2.65
C ALA A 150 1.79 8.78 -3.83
N GLU A 151 2.20 8.43 -5.03
CA GLU A 151 1.54 8.83 -6.27
C GLU A 151 1.23 7.57 -7.08
N MET A 152 0.04 7.50 -7.63
CA MET A 152 -0.37 6.49 -8.60
C MET A 152 -0.92 7.19 -9.82
N ALA A 153 -0.41 6.85 -10.98
CA ALA A 153 -0.87 7.38 -12.25
C ALA A 153 -1.20 6.24 -13.22
N GLN A 154 -2.29 6.38 -13.97
CA GLN A 154 -2.61 5.47 -15.05
C GLN A 154 -1.55 5.58 -16.15
N GLY A 155 -1.04 4.45 -16.62
CA GLY A 155 -0.04 4.37 -17.69
C GLY A 155 -0.65 4.45 -19.07
N ASP A 156 0.09 3.93 -20.06
CA ASP A 156 -0.32 3.95 -21.47
C ASP A 156 -1.55 3.06 -21.75
N SER A 157 -1.72 1.99 -20.98
CA SER A 157 -2.94 1.18 -21.01
C SER A 157 -3.81 1.44 -19.80
N ALA A 158 -5.12 1.32 -19.98
CA ALA A 158 -6.11 1.69 -18.98
C ALA A 158 -6.04 0.83 -17.69
N ASP A 159 -5.47 -0.35 -17.78
CA ASP A 159 -5.30 -1.35 -16.72
C ASP A 159 -3.91 -1.33 -16.07
N THR A 160 -3.04 -0.42 -16.50
CA THR A 160 -1.66 -0.31 -15.98
C THR A 160 -1.51 0.96 -15.16
N TYR A 161 -0.89 0.83 -13.99
CA TYR A 161 -0.69 1.93 -13.05
C TYR A 161 0.76 1.97 -12.59
N ARG A 162 1.37 3.15 -12.63
CA ARG A 162 2.66 3.42 -12.03
C ARG A 162 2.45 4.00 -10.64
N ILE A 163 3.12 3.41 -9.66
CA ILE A 163 3.02 3.76 -8.24
C ILE A 163 4.41 4.18 -7.77
N GLN A 164 4.51 5.39 -7.25
CA GLN A 164 5.72 5.92 -6.64
C GLN A 164 5.45 6.18 -5.17
N MET A 165 6.34 5.72 -4.29
CA MET A 165 6.22 5.87 -2.85
C MET A 165 7.53 6.32 -2.25
N GLU A 166 7.43 7.25 -1.31
CA GLU A 166 8.55 7.80 -0.56
C GLU A 166 8.11 8.06 0.88
N ALA A 167 8.98 7.76 1.82
CA ALA A 167 8.79 8.10 3.23
C ALA A 167 10.08 8.69 3.78
N SER A 168 9.95 9.83 4.51
CA SER A 168 11.10 10.49 5.10
C SER A 168 11.41 9.91 6.47
N GLN A 169 12.64 9.42 6.61
CA GLN A 169 13.17 8.89 7.86
C GLN A 169 12.25 7.86 8.54
N PRO A 170 11.91 6.75 7.88
CA PRO A 170 11.15 5.69 8.52
C PRO A 170 11.94 5.11 9.72
N VAL A 171 11.27 5.01 10.87
CA VAL A 171 11.87 4.54 12.12
C VAL A 171 11.21 3.23 12.53
N PRO A 172 11.88 2.09 12.40
CA PRO A 172 11.39 0.83 12.94
C PRO A 172 11.38 0.88 14.48
N SER A 173 10.42 0.20 15.06
CA SER A 173 10.27 0.16 16.52
C SER A 173 11.40 -0.63 17.22
N GLU A 174 11.48 -0.49 18.54
CA GLU A 174 12.36 -1.32 19.35
C GLU A 174 12.01 -2.81 19.26
N LEU A 175 10.74 -3.13 18.99
CA LEU A 175 10.31 -4.52 18.73
C LEU A 175 11.03 -5.09 17.50
N ILE A 176 11.03 -4.37 16.38
CA ILE A 176 11.74 -4.76 15.16
C ILE A 176 13.25 -4.79 15.41
N ARG A 177 13.79 -3.74 16.04
CA ARG A 177 15.22 -3.64 16.32
C ARG A 177 15.72 -4.81 17.18
N THR A 178 14.95 -5.22 18.18
CA THR A 178 15.26 -6.37 19.04
C THR A 178 15.13 -7.68 18.28
N ALA A 179 14.08 -7.84 17.47
CA ALA A 179 13.90 -9.05 16.67
C ALA A 179 15.01 -9.25 15.64
N LEU A 180 15.56 -8.15 15.09
CA LEU A 180 16.70 -8.14 14.18
C LEU A 180 18.05 -8.24 14.91
N ALA A 181 18.06 -8.18 16.27
CA ALA A 181 19.26 -8.13 17.10
C ALA A 181 20.27 -7.07 16.64
N LEU A 182 19.76 -5.87 16.28
CA LEU A 182 20.58 -4.79 15.74
C LEU A 182 21.61 -4.31 16.77
N PRO A 183 22.82 -3.96 16.35
CA PRO A 183 23.79 -3.29 17.20
C PRO A 183 23.26 -1.98 17.78
N LEU A 184 23.71 -1.58 18.97
CA LEU A 184 23.23 -0.36 19.64
C LEU A 184 23.56 0.93 18.85
N ASP A 185 24.62 0.90 18.08
CA ASP A 185 25.08 1.99 17.20
C ASP A 185 24.43 1.97 15.83
N TRP A 186 23.59 0.95 15.51
CA TRP A 186 22.87 0.92 14.26
C TRP A 186 21.89 2.10 14.13
N PRO A 187 21.82 2.77 12.96
CA PRO A 187 20.92 3.92 12.76
C PRO A 187 19.47 3.62 13.15
N ARG A 188 18.83 4.60 13.81
CA ARG A 188 17.45 4.44 14.27
C ARG A 188 16.43 4.52 13.15
N ALA A 189 16.74 5.29 12.11
CA ALA A 189 15.88 5.49 10.94
C ALA A 189 16.54 4.89 9.71
N PHE A 190 15.72 4.54 8.74
CA PHE A 190 16.20 4.31 7.38
C PHE A 190 16.66 5.65 6.79
N ASP A 191 17.74 5.63 6.04
CA ASP A 191 18.26 6.82 5.33
C ASP A 191 17.44 7.08 4.06
N VAL A 192 17.09 6.00 3.33
CA VAL A 192 16.29 6.04 2.12
C VAL A 192 15.29 4.89 2.11
N LEU A 193 14.06 5.19 1.75
CA LEU A 193 13.03 4.20 1.41
C LEU A 193 12.18 4.77 0.27
N VAL A 194 12.44 4.31 -0.93
CA VAL A 194 11.70 4.72 -2.14
C VAL A 194 11.30 3.49 -2.93
N ALA A 195 10.14 3.56 -3.57
CA ALA A 195 9.67 2.52 -4.48
C ALA A 195 9.02 3.15 -5.72
N ASP A 196 9.37 2.62 -6.88
CA ASP A 196 8.75 2.91 -8.17
C ASP A 196 8.33 1.57 -8.76
N ILE A 197 7.01 1.38 -8.89
CA ILE A 197 6.39 0.09 -9.18
C ILE A 197 5.37 0.30 -10.28
N THR A 198 5.39 -0.55 -11.30
CA THR A 198 4.34 -0.62 -12.31
C THR A 198 3.51 -1.88 -12.10
N VAL A 199 2.20 -1.71 -11.93
CA VAL A 199 1.24 -2.81 -11.75
C VAL A 199 0.30 -2.86 -12.94
N THR A 200 0.17 -4.02 -13.56
CA THR A 200 -0.87 -4.29 -14.58
C THR A 200 -1.95 -5.14 -13.93
N LEU A 201 -3.19 -4.67 -14.00
CA LEU A 201 -4.37 -5.35 -13.48
C LEU A 201 -5.10 -6.11 -14.60
N ASP A 202 -6.09 -6.92 -14.27
CA ASP A 202 -6.98 -7.56 -15.26
C ASP A 202 -8.10 -6.64 -15.75
N ALA A 203 -8.25 -5.48 -15.13
CA ALA A 203 -9.21 -4.45 -15.47
C ALA A 203 -8.79 -3.09 -14.92
N PRO A 204 -9.23 -1.98 -15.54
CA PRO A 204 -8.96 -0.65 -15.01
C PRO A 204 -9.62 -0.43 -13.64
N LEU A 205 -9.01 0.45 -12.83
CA LEU A 205 -9.62 0.97 -11.62
C LEU A 205 -10.67 2.02 -12.02
N ASP A 206 -11.93 1.69 -11.86
CA ASP A 206 -13.07 2.50 -12.21
C ASP A 206 -14.17 2.43 -11.13
N ARG A 207 -15.33 3.05 -11.36
CA ARG A 207 -16.45 2.98 -10.41
C ARG A 207 -16.90 1.54 -10.12
N PHE A 208 -16.80 0.63 -11.09
CA PHE A 208 -17.22 -0.77 -10.92
C PHE A 208 -16.28 -1.56 -10.01
N THR A 209 -15.04 -1.08 -9.83
CA THR A 209 -14.11 -1.62 -8.83
C THR A 209 -14.68 -1.54 -7.41
N LEU A 210 -15.38 -0.45 -7.10
CA LEU A 210 -16.03 -0.25 -5.81
C LEU A 210 -17.37 -0.98 -5.70
N GLU A 211 -18.04 -1.23 -6.84
CA GLU A 211 -19.38 -1.80 -6.86
C GLU A 211 -19.37 -3.34 -6.87
N ASN A 212 -18.67 -3.95 -7.81
CA ASN A 212 -18.85 -5.37 -8.13
C ASN A 212 -17.61 -6.14 -8.53
N ARG A 213 -16.46 -5.48 -8.80
CA ARG A 213 -15.31 -6.14 -9.36
C ARG A 213 -14.04 -5.75 -8.61
N ARG A 214 -13.35 -6.75 -8.10
CA ARG A 214 -12.01 -6.59 -7.51
C ARG A 214 -10.99 -6.89 -8.60
N PRO A 215 -10.27 -5.90 -9.16
CA PRO A 215 -9.24 -6.15 -10.15
C PRO A 215 -8.09 -6.94 -9.53
N HIS A 216 -7.61 -7.95 -10.26
CA HIS A 216 -6.49 -8.76 -9.82
C HIS A 216 -5.21 -8.36 -10.56
N PRO A 217 -4.05 -8.33 -9.89
CA PRO A 217 -2.78 -8.07 -10.53
C PRO A 217 -2.46 -9.21 -11.52
N ARG A 218 -1.99 -8.82 -12.71
CA ARG A 218 -1.52 -9.71 -13.77
C ARG A 218 -0.01 -9.62 -13.95
N ALA A 219 0.56 -8.48 -13.62
CA ALA A 219 2.00 -8.31 -13.59
C ALA A 219 2.38 -7.23 -12.57
N ILE A 220 3.53 -7.42 -11.95
CA ILE A 220 4.19 -6.42 -11.10
C ILE A 220 5.60 -6.26 -11.64
N GLN A 221 5.96 -5.03 -11.94
CA GLN A 221 7.31 -4.63 -12.31
C GLN A 221 7.83 -3.68 -11.25
N LEU A 222 8.95 -4.01 -10.63
CA LEU A 222 9.68 -3.12 -9.77
C LEU A 222 10.69 -2.38 -10.66
N ASP A 223 10.40 -1.10 -10.96
CA ASP A 223 11.28 -0.26 -11.76
C ASP A 223 12.49 0.14 -10.91
N ARG A 224 12.25 0.43 -9.63
CA ARG A 224 13.27 0.64 -8.60
C ARG A 224 12.62 0.54 -7.22
N VAL A 225 13.21 -0.26 -6.35
CA VAL A 225 12.97 -0.19 -4.91
C VAL A 225 14.33 -0.08 -4.23
N THR A 226 14.55 1.03 -3.52
CA THR A 226 15.82 1.29 -2.83
C THR A 226 15.57 1.45 -1.35
N LEU A 227 16.28 0.67 -0.56
CA LEU A 227 16.33 0.75 0.90
C LEU A 227 17.77 0.98 1.32
N VAL A 228 18.02 2.06 2.08
CA VAL A 228 19.31 2.33 2.72
C VAL A 228 19.09 2.43 4.21
N TRP A 229 19.84 1.63 4.96
CA TRP A 229 19.77 1.61 6.42
C TRP A 229 21.16 1.42 7.03
N GLY A 230 21.76 2.55 7.37
CA GLY A 230 23.16 2.57 7.80
C GLY A 230 24.10 2.01 6.72
N PRO A 231 24.89 0.99 7.00
CA PRO A 231 25.81 0.42 6.01
C PRO A 231 25.12 -0.39 4.92
N LEU A 232 23.90 -0.90 5.18
CA LEU A 232 23.19 -1.79 4.25
C LEU A 232 22.44 -0.99 3.18
N THR A 233 22.72 -1.26 1.92
CA THR A 233 21.92 -0.85 0.78
C THR A 233 21.31 -2.07 0.10
N LEU A 234 20.02 -1.97 -0.23
CA LEU A 234 19.32 -2.97 -1.02
C LEU A 234 18.58 -2.27 -2.16
N ASP A 235 18.96 -2.59 -3.39
CA ASP A 235 18.21 -2.23 -4.58
C ASP A 235 17.52 -3.45 -5.17
N ILE A 236 16.24 -3.29 -5.53
CA ILE A 236 15.43 -4.35 -6.13
C ILE A 236 14.84 -3.83 -7.44
N GLN A 237 14.96 -4.63 -8.50
CA GLN A 237 14.31 -4.39 -9.78
C GLN A 237 13.91 -5.70 -10.45
N GLY A 238 13.01 -5.64 -11.40
CA GLY A 238 12.60 -6.81 -12.17
C GLY A 238 11.10 -6.92 -12.35
N ARG A 239 10.65 -8.06 -12.87
CA ARG A 239 9.24 -8.25 -13.22
C ARG A 239 8.78 -9.67 -12.93
N VAL A 240 7.54 -9.79 -12.47
CA VAL A 240 6.80 -11.04 -12.34
C VAL A 240 5.44 -10.90 -13.02
N SER A 241 5.03 -11.94 -13.73
CA SER A 241 3.63 -12.14 -14.16
C SER A 241 2.88 -12.92 -13.09
N ILE A 242 1.57 -12.73 -13.02
CA ILE A 242 0.71 -13.37 -12.01
C ILE A 242 -0.39 -14.11 -12.77
N ASP A 243 -0.51 -15.40 -12.50
CA ASP A 243 -1.55 -16.22 -13.10
C ASP A 243 -2.94 -15.99 -12.48
N SER A 244 -3.95 -16.67 -13.02
CA SER A 244 -5.34 -16.56 -12.53
C SER A 244 -5.54 -17.11 -11.10
N THR A 245 -4.58 -17.85 -10.55
CA THR A 245 -4.61 -18.37 -9.18
C THR A 245 -3.83 -17.51 -8.20
N GLY A 246 -3.24 -16.40 -8.68
CA GLY A 246 -2.43 -15.46 -7.91
C GLY A 246 -0.97 -15.89 -7.75
N LEU A 247 -0.50 -16.92 -8.44
CA LEU A 247 0.89 -17.37 -8.34
C LEU A 247 1.79 -16.53 -9.24
N PRO A 248 2.91 -15.98 -8.71
CA PRO A 248 3.88 -15.25 -9.50
C PRO A 248 4.77 -16.20 -10.32
N ASP A 249 5.19 -15.74 -11.50
CA ASP A 249 6.21 -16.34 -12.35
C ASP A 249 7.11 -15.23 -12.91
N GLY A 250 8.43 -15.35 -12.76
CA GLY A 250 9.42 -14.36 -13.14
C GLY A 250 10.51 -14.18 -12.11
N GLN A 251 11.15 -13.01 -12.11
CA GLN A 251 12.26 -12.76 -11.16
C GLN A 251 12.39 -11.30 -10.79
N PHE A 252 12.99 -11.07 -9.61
CA PHE A 252 13.54 -9.80 -9.17
C PHE A 252 15.06 -9.96 -8.99
N ASP A 253 15.79 -8.98 -9.46
CA ASP A 253 17.23 -8.85 -9.24
C ASP A 253 17.43 -8.01 -7.98
N LEU A 254 18.17 -8.56 -7.02
CA LEU A 254 18.46 -7.97 -5.73
C LEU A 254 19.95 -7.60 -5.71
N LEU A 255 20.24 -6.34 -5.50
CA LEU A 255 21.60 -5.85 -5.35
C LEU A 255 21.80 -5.39 -3.91
N PHE A 256 22.68 -6.06 -3.21
CA PHE A 256 23.09 -5.71 -1.85
C PHE A 256 24.48 -5.06 -1.88
N GLU A 257 24.60 -3.91 -1.21
CA GLU A 257 25.90 -3.37 -0.78
C GLU A 257 26.07 -3.62 0.71
N ASN A 258 27.26 -4.03 1.13
CA ASN A 258 27.54 -4.54 2.48
C ASN A 258 26.62 -5.71 2.84
N TRP A 259 26.48 -6.66 1.93
CA TRP A 259 25.54 -7.79 2.02
C TRP A 259 25.69 -8.63 3.30
N ARG A 260 26.91 -8.65 3.91
CA ARG A 260 27.17 -9.37 5.16
C ARG A 260 26.28 -8.88 6.28
N GLU A 261 26.04 -7.57 6.36
CA GLU A 261 25.12 -6.98 7.32
C GLU A 261 23.67 -7.48 7.09
N GLY A 262 23.23 -7.52 5.84
CA GLY A 262 21.93 -8.10 5.47
C GLY A 262 21.84 -9.59 5.80
N PHE A 263 22.90 -10.34 5.61
CA PHE A 263 22.96 -11.77 5.96
C PHE A 263 22.86 -11.99 7.47
N GLU A 264 23.56 -11.19 8.29
CA GLU A 264 23.41 -11.24 9.75
C GLU A 264 21.96 -10.93 10.17
N LEU A 265 21.34 -9.93 9.58
CA LEU A 265 19.92 -9.64 9.84
C LEU A 265 19.03 -10.84 9.47
N ALA A 266 19.25 -11.48 8.33
CA ALA A 266 18.48 -12.65 7.90
C ALA A 266 18.64 -13.86 8.85
N LYS A 267 19.83 -14.06 9.42
CA LYS A 267 20.07 -15.07 10.46
C LYS A 267 19.29 -14.76 11.74
N ASN A 268 19.36 -13.52 12.18
CA ASN A 268 18.76 -13.08 13.45
C ASN A 268 17.23 -13.13 13.43
N THR A 269 16.62 -12.87 12.30
CA THR A 269 15.15 -12.96 12.13
C THR A 269 14.62 -14.38 11.96
N GLY A 270 15.50 -15.36 11.73
CA GLY A 270 15.09 -16.70 11.36
C GLY A 270 14.54 -16.82 9.94
N ALA A 271 14.67 -15.76 9.12
CA ALA A 271 14.33 -15.80 7.70
C ALA A 271 15.14 -16.87 6.94
N LEU A 272 16.35 -17.14 7.42
CA LEU A 272 17.17 -18.25 6.97
C LEU A 272 17.22 -19.32 8.07
N PRO A 273 16.77 -20.57 7.81
CA PRO A 273 16.87 -21.66 8.79
C PRO A 273 18.31 -21.89 9.26
N ALA A 274 18.53 -22.07 10.56
CA ALA A 274 19.86 -22.20 11.18
C ALA A 274 20.75 -23.28 10.54
N LYS A 275 20.13 -24.39 10.10
CA LYS A 275 20.83 -25.49 9.39
C LYS A 275 21.45 -25.08 8.05
N LEU A 276 21.02 -23.95 7.48
CA LEU A 276 21.50 -23.45 6.19
C LEU A 276 22.50 -22.31 6.33
N HIS A 277 22.75 -21.78 7.55
CA HIS A 277 23.59 -20.59 7.76
C HIS A 277 24.99 -20.75 7.16
N THR A 278 25.73 -21.82 7.57
CA THR A 278 27.11 -22.06 7.10
C THR A 278 27.16 -22.29 5.59
N GLN A 279 26.22 -23.06 5.05
CA GLN A 279 26.20 -23.36 3.62
C GLN A 279 25.86 -22.10 2.79
N ALA A 280 24.90 -21.30 3.25
CA ALA A 280 24.53 -20.03 2.60
C ALA A 280 25.70 -19.04 2.64
N GLU A 281 26.37 -18.90 3.79
CA GLU A 281 27.50 -17.99 3.93
C GLU A 281 28.65 -18.34 2.98
N ILE A 282 29.02 -19.62 2.88
CA ILE A 282 30.03 -20.09 1.94
C ILE A 282 29.62 -19.77 0.49
N MET A 283 28.38 -20.03 0.15
CA MET A 283 27.88 -19.80 -1.19
C MET A 283 27.82 -18.30 -1.54
N LEU A 284 27.31 -17.46 -0.62
CA LEU A 284 27.24 -16.01 -0.81
C LEU A 284 28.63 -15.38 -0.92
N ASN A 285 29.58 -15.81 -0.08
CA ASN A 285 30.99 -15.39 -0.21
C ASN A 285 31.58 -15.80 -1.58
N ALA A 286 31.31 -17.02 -2.04
CA ALA A 286 31.76 -17.45 -3.36
C ALA A 286 31.16 -16.61 -4.50
N LEU A 287 29.86 -16.29 -4.42
CA LEU A 287 29.19 -15.42 -5.39
C LEU A 287 29.74 -14.00 -5.36
N ALA A 288 29.90 -13.40 -4.19
CA ALA A 288 30.44 -12.04 -4.05
C ALA A 288 31.88 -11.94 -4.61
N ASN A 289 32.70 -12.98 -4.44
CA ASN A 289 34.06 -13.01 -4.96
C ASN A 289 34.15 -13.28 -6.49
N LEU A 290 33.03 -13.59 -7.15
CA LEU A 290 32.97 -13.65 -8.61
C LEU A 290 32.74 -12.26 -9.24
N GLY A 291 32.27 -11.29 -8.47
CA GLY A 291 32.12 -9.90 -8.88
C GLY A 291 33.41 -9.09 -8.68
N ASP A 292 33.35 -7.83 -9.12
CA ASP A 292 34.47 -6.89 -9.00
C ASP A 292 34.65 -6.34 -7.57
N ASP A 293 33.59 -6.43 -6.74
CA ASP A 293 33.56 -5.92 -5.37
C ASP A 293 32.99 -7.01 -4.41
N PRO A 294 33.78 -7.53 -3.47
CA PRO A 294 33.34 -8.57 -2.54
C PRO A 294 32.31 -8.09 -1.50
N GLU A 295 32.10 -6.79 -1.32
CA GLU A 295 31.05 -6.23 -0.48
C GLU A 295 29.71 -6.08 -1.23
N ARG A 296 29.73 -6.25 -2.54
CA ARG A 296 28.56 -6.19 -3.41
C ARG A 296 28.10 -7.59 -3.79
N LEU A 297 26.80 -7.86 -3.64
CA LEU A 297 26.23 -9.17 -3.93
C LEU A 297 24.98 -9.01 -4.78
N GLU A 298 24.99 -9.65 -5.94
CA GLU A 298 23.83 -9.73 -6.83
C GLU A 298 23.14 -11.09 -6.65
N LEU A 299 21.86 -11.08 -6.29
CA LEU A 299 21.05 -12.27 -6.14
C LEU A 299 19.80 -12.16 -7.00
N LYS A 300 19.23 -13.30 -7.38
CA LYS A 300 17.98 -13.40 -8.11
C LYS A 300 16.93 -14.06 -7.24
N LEU A 301 15.86 -13.33 -6.92
CA LEU A 301 14.65 -13.90 -6.33
C LEU A 301 13.73 -14.34 -7.48
N ARG A 302 13.71 -15.63 -7.75
CA ARG A 302 12.94 -16.23 -8.87
C ARG A 302 11.69 -16.92 -8.33
N PHE A 303 10.59 -16.73 -9.04
CA PHE A 303 9.34 -17.44 -8.84
C PHE A 303 9.08 -18.33 -10.05
N ALA A 304 8.84 -19.60 -9.83
CA ALA A 304 8.53 -20.55 -10.86
C ALA A 304 7.76 -21.75 -10.29
N GLN A 305 6.73 -22.22 -10.99
CA GLN A 305 5.96 -23.41 -10.63
C GLN A 305 5.43 -23.37 -9.18
N GLY A 306 5.02 -22.19 -8.70
CA GLY A 306 4.49 -22.00 -7.34
C GLY A 306 5.54 -22.07 -6.22
N GLN A 307 6.82 -22.00 -6.56
CA GLN A 307 7.95 -21.99 -5.62
C GLN A 307 8.76 -20.71 -5.75
N ALA A 308 9.37 -20.27 -4.62
CA ALA A 308 10.31 -19.17 -4.58
C ALA A 308 11.74 -19.67 -4.37
N PHE A 309 12.69 -19.07 -5.08
CA PHE A 309 14.12 -19.40 -5.04
C PHE A 309 14.94 -18.15 -4.89
N LEU A 310 15.96 -18.18 -4.01
CA LEU A 310 16.98 -17.14 -3.93
C LEU A 310 18.28 -17.71 -4.56
N GLY A 311 18.56 -17.28 -5.79
CA GLY A 311 19.57 -17.96 -6.61
C GLY A 311 19.21 -19.43 -6.84
N SER A 312 20.00 -20.34 -6.28
CA SER A 312 19.77 -21.80 -6.31
C SER A 312 19.09 -22.33 -5.03
N ILE A 313 18.87 -21.50 -4.01
CA ILE A 313 18.31 -21.91 -2.71
C ILE A 313 16.77 -21.88 -2.81
N PRO A 314 16.07 -23.01 -2.58
CA PRO A 314 14.63 -22.98 -2.47
C PRO A 314 14.21 -22.35 -1.15
N LEU A 315 13.34 -21.32 -1.23
CA LEU A 315 12.78 -20.66 -0.05
C LEU A 315 11.45 -21.29 0.40
N GLY A 316 10.80 -22.05 -0.49
CA GLY A 316 9.51 -22.68 -0.23
C GLY A 316 8.42 -22.23 -1.19
N PRO A 317 7.12 -22.42 -0.83
CA PRO A 317 6.00 -22.02 -1.66
C PRO A 317 6.00 -20.52 -1.94
N ALA A 318 5.74 -20.13 -3.20
CA ALA A 318 5.57 -18.73 -3.57
C ALA A 318 4.30 -18.16 -2.91
N PRO A 319 4.32 -16.89 -2.45
CA PRO A 319 3.13 -16.23 -1.92
C PRO A 319 2.07 -16.07 -3.03
N ARG A 320 0.80 -16.11 -2.65
CA ARG A 320 -0.28 -15.76 -3.57
C ARG A 320 -0.52 -14.27 -3.53
N LEU A 321 -0.44 -13.64 -4.69
CA LEU A 321 -0.62 -12.20 -4.89
C LEU A 321 -2.06 -11.94 -5.36
N VAL A 322 -3.01 -12.01 -4.45
CA VAL A 322 -4.42 -11.68 -4.69
C VAL A 322 -4.78 -10.45 -3.84
N LEU A 323 -5.53 -9.53 -4.43
CA LEU A 323 -6.08 -8.42 -3.66
C LEU A 323 -7.28 -8.93 -2.85
N PRO A 324 -7.38 -8.59 -1.56
CA PRO A 324 -8.46 -9.02 -0.69
C PRO A 324 -9.82 -8.44 -1.07
#